data_77fa7039d3cdc706f9c12423acf3ca11
#
_entry.id   77fa7039d3cdc706f9c12423acf3ca11
#
_cell.length_a   1.000
_cell.length_b   1.000
_cell.length_c   1.000
_cell.angle_alpha   90.00
_cell.angle_beta   90.00
_cell.angle_gamma   90.00
#
_symmetry.space_group_name_H-M   'P 1'
#
loop_
_entity.id
_entity.type
_entity.pdbx_description
1 polymer ?
#
loop_
_entity_poly.entity_id
_entity_poly.type
_entity_poly.pdbx_seq_one_letter_code
_entity_poly.pdbx_strand_id
1 'polypeptide(L)'
;MPTILRRALARPRWQLALEAWAAVVVLAALVQIVGKLHLYQWDVVVYWWGGRAFAHGASPYGPIPGQPEYLHFVYPPLVAAVFAPFAVLNVSAMKVLWLALKLASFLATIRLWRRRIPTEQSAVPPLFFFTFAFGSAALVDFTAGNIAIFEQFLLWLGFAALLSDRRWTFALLVVVAAEAKLTPVFFLGLLLVIDERPKWAPFLGGSLLFALSVGANAILLPGQTREFLASISALGERGWGDPSMLGAMEDLVDQLRGLRVPLPAITAHLLYLAAIATILMLTVRWWRARRAASAHDPLLTVLVTLAVYALVMPRMKDYSYVALLPVGWYVLATHRELTASLAVLAVLVPRPVPQLKLWLPMVPQVYTYAPLIAAFVLWTMLTTIAASPAERRDDDVGDAADVEPLLAVSAV
;
A
#
# COMPACT_ATOMS: atom_id res chain seq x y z
N MET A 1 18.38 22.86 23.94
CA MET A 1 17.33 21.83 23.75
C MET A 1 17.14 21.63 22.26
N PRO A 2 17.23 20.40 21.71
CA PRO A 2 17.08 20.20 20.26
C PRO A 2 15.74 20.71 19.79
N THR A 3 15.70 21.34 18.61
CA THR A 3 14.50 21.92 17.97
C THR A 3 13.33 20.93 17.88
N ILE A 4 13.64 19.65 17.73
CA ILE A 4 12.66 18.54 17.69
C ILE A 4 11.88 18.41 19.02
N LEU A 5 12.57 18.54 20.15
CA LEU A 5 11.93 18.42 21.46
C LEU A 5 11.03 19.63 21.79
N ARG A 6 11.42 20.84 21.38
CA ARG A 6 10.57 22.04 21.52
C ARG A 6 9.29 21.92 20.67
N ARG A 7 9.38 21.44 19.43
CA ARG A 7 8.21 21.22 18.56
C ARG A 7 7.29 20.12 19.11
N ALA A 8 7.84 19.05 19.71
CA ALA A 8 7.05 18.00 20.32
C ALA A 8 6.26 18.51 21.55
N LEU A 9 6.89 19.31 22.40
CA LEU A 9 6.25 19.87 23.61
C LEU A 9 5.20 20.95 23.30
N ALA A 10 5.22 21.55 22.11
CA ALA A 10 4.20 22.50 21.66
C ALA A 10 2.89 21.85 21.19
N ARG A 11 2.84 20.52 21.10
CA ARG A 11 1.64 19.79 20.69
C ARG A 11 0.59 19.74 21.80
N PRO A 12 -0.72 19.71 21.47
CA PRO A 12 -1.77 19.48 22.46
C PRO A 12 -1.55 18.19 23.25
N ARG A 13 -1.84 18.20 24.55
CA ARG A 13 -1.63 17.04 25.44
C ARG A 13 -2.31 15.76 24.95
N TRP A 14 -3.47 15.87 24.32
CA TRP A 14 -4.18 14.71 23.78
C TRP A 14 -3.43 14.05 22.59
N GLN A 15 -2.72 14.84 21.76
CA GLN A 15 -1.89 14.27 20.68
C GLN A 15 -0.71 13.48 21.26
N LEU A 16 -0.08 13.99 22.31
CA LEU A 16 1.00 13.29 23.00
C LEU A 16 0.51 12.00 23.65
N ALA A 17 -0.71 12.01 24.23
CA ALA A 17 -1.32 10.80 24.79
C ALA A 17 -1.59 9.74 23.73
N LEU A 18 -2.09 10.11 22.55
CA LEU A 18 -2.30 9.19 21.43
C LEU A 18 -0.99 8.63 20.88
N GLU A 19 0.05 9.47 20.74
CA GLU A 19 1.39 9.02 20.32
C GLU A 19 1.99 8.04 21.34
N ALA A 20 1.89 8.34 22.63
CA ALA A 20 2.39 7.46 23.69
C ALA A 20 1.64 6.12 23.68
N TRP A 21 0.32 6.14 23.53
CA TRP A 21 -0.46 4.92 23.43
C TRP A 21 -0.10 4.09 22.20
N ALA A 22 0.04 4.72 21.04
CA ALA A 22 0.48 4.04 19.83
C ALA A 22 1.88 3.42 20.00
N ALA A 23 2.82 4.15 20.64
CA ALA A 23 4.14 3.64 20.95
C ALA A 23 4.10 2.40 21.86
N VAL A 24 3.24 2.41 22.90
CA VAL A 24 3.04 1.25 23.78
C VAL A 24 2.48 0.06 23.00
N VAL A 25 1.48 0.28 22.13
CA VAL A 25 0.90 -0.79 21.30
C VAL A 25 1.93 -1.38 20.34
N VAL A 26 2.71 -0.54 19.65
CA VAL A 26 3.78 -1.01 18.74
C VAL A 26 4.83 -1.80 19.51
N LEU A 27 5.30 -1.29 20.66
CA LEU A 27 6.30 -1.97 21.49
C LEU A 27 5.75 -3.32 21.99
N ALA A 28 4.52 -3.35 22.49
CA ALA A 28 3.87 -4.58 22.94
C ALA A 28 3.73 -5.60 21.79
N ALA A 29 3.36 -5.16 20.59
CA ALA A 29 3.29 -6.02 19.42
C ALA A 29 4.66 -6.59 19.05
N LEU A 30 5.72 -5.77 19.02
CA LEU A 30 7.08 -6.23 18.74
C LEU A 30 7.58 -7.23 19.78
N VAL A 31 7.38 -6.94 21.08
CA VAL A 31 7.72 -7.86 22.17
C VAL A 31 6.97 -9.19 22.04
N GLN A 32 5.67 -9.12 21.71
CA GLN A 32 4.86 -10.32 21.50
C GLN A 32 5.32 -11.13 20.29
N ILE A 33 5.64 -10.48 19.17
CA ILE A 33 6.16 -11.15 17.96
C ILE A 33 7.47 -11.85 18.28
N VAL A 34 8.43 -11.16 18.93
CA VAL A 34 9.74 -11.73 19.28
C VAL A 34 9.61 -12.84 20.32
N GLY A 35 8.79 -12.64 21.35
CA GLY A 35 8.58 -13.63 22.41
C GLY A 35 7.82 -14.89 21.96
N LYS A 36 7.09 -14.82 20.86
CA LYS A 36 6.27 -15.92 20.34
C LYS A 36 6.49 -16.15 18.84
N LEU A 37 7.76 -16.17 18.41
CA LEU A 37 8.12 -16.34 16.99
C LEU A 37 7.50 -17.60 16.34
N HIS A 38 7.20 -18.64 17.11
CA HIS A 38 6.54 -19.85 16.60
C HIS A 38 5.10 -19.62 16.15
N LEU A 39 4.40 -18.61 16.71
CA LEU A 39 3.03 -18.26 16.34
C LEU A 39 2.94 -17.16 15.28
N TYR A 40 3.98 -16.34 15.16
CA TYR A 40 3.99 -15.16 14.30
C TYR A 40 4.95 -15.33 13.12
N GLN A 41 4.83 -14.41 12.16
CA GLN A 41 5.66 -14.36 10.96
C GLN A 41 5.56 -15.65 10.13
N TRP A 42 4.34 -16.12 9.93
CA TRP A 42 4.05 -17.35 9.17
C TRP A 42 4.45 -17.20 7.69
N ASP A 43 4.33 -16.00 7.07
CA ASP A 43 4.75 -15.80 5.68
C ASP A 43 6.28 -15.92 5.52
N VAL A 44 7.06 -15.57 6.57
CA VAL A 44 8.52 -15.79 6.55
C VAL A 44 8.87 -17.26 6.43
N VAL A 45 8.08 -18.14 7.06
CA VAL A 45 8.28 -19.59 6.93
C VAL A 45 8.08 -20.03 5.49
N VAL A 46 7.09 -19.44 4.79
CA VAL A 46 6.83 -19.70 3.36
C VAL A 46 8.03 -19.31 2.50
N TYR A 47 8.59 -18.11 2.71
CA TYR A 47 9.77 -17.65 1.97
C TYR A 47 11.01 -18.49 2.26
N TRP A 48 11.27 -18.75 3.54
CA TRP A 48 12.40 -19.56 3.96
C TRP A 48 12.33 -20.98 3.41
N TRP A 49 11.14 -21.60 3.47
CA TRP A 49 10.91 -22.94 2.91
C TRP A 49 11.07 -22.96 1.39
N GLY A 50 10.48 -21.98 0.68
CA GLY A 50 10.62 -21.84 -0.76
C GLY A 50 12.08 -21.75 -1.19
N GLY A 51 12.86 -20.89 -0.51
CA GLY A 51 14.29 -20.73 -0.74
C GLY A 51 15.07 -22.02 -0.46
N ARG A 52 14.75 -22.73 0.63
CA ARG A 52 15.36 -23.99 1.01
C ARG A 52 15.06 -25.10 0.00
N ALA A 53 13.81 -25.24 -0.42
CA ALA A 53 13.41 -26.20 -1.46
C ALA A 53 14.17 -25.94 -2.75
N PHE A 54 14.22 -24.68 -3.20
CA PHE A 54 14.95 -24.28 -4.39
C PHE A 54 16.45 -24.60 -4.30
N ALA A 55 17.10 -24.31 -3.15
CA ALA A 55 18.51 -24.58 -2.94
C ALA A 55 18.86 -26.07 -3.01
N HIS A 56 17.89 -26.98 -2.73
CA HIS A 56 18.04 -28.42 -2.82
C HIS A 56 17.50 -29.02 -4.12
N GLY A 57 17.14 -28.19 -5.11
CA GLY A 57 16.57 -28.66 -6.39
C GLY A 57 15.16 -29.23 -6.29
N ALA A 58 14.46 -28.98 -5.16
CA ALA A 58 13.08 -29.40 -4.94
C ALA A 58 12.09 -28.31 -5.34
N SER A 59 10.81 -28.68 -5.56
CA SER A 59 9.74 -27.73 -5.83
C SER A 59 9.43 -26.91 -4.56
N PRO A 60 9.32 -25.56 -4.66
CA PRO A 60 8.88 -24.71 -3.55
C PRO A 60 7.37 -24.79 -3.28
N TYR A 61 6.56 -25.37 -4.20
CA TYR A 61 5.09 -25.36 -4.16
C TYR A 61 4.47 -26.53 -3.39
N GLY A 62 5.29 -27.43 -2.83
CA GLY A 62 4.82 -28.51 -1.98
C GLY A 62 4.35 -28.04 -0.61
N PRO A 63 3.70 -28.92 0.16
CA PRO A 63 3.28 -28.64 1.52
C PRO A 63 4.49 -28.37 2.42
N ILE A 64 4.35 -27.37 3.30
CA ILE A 64 5.40 -27.01 4.24
C ILE A 64 5.28 -27.88 5.48
N PRO A 65 6.29 -28.71 5.84
CA PRO A 65 6.20 -29.59 6.99
C PRO A 65 5.86 -28.87 8.29
N GLY A 66 4.85 -29.34 9.00
CA GLY A 66 4.39 -28.77 10.28
C GLY A 66 3.63 -27.47 10.14
N GLN A 67 3.27 -27.06 8.93
CA GLN A 67 2.43 -25.88 8.70
C GLN A 67 1.05 -26.31 8.16
N PRO A 68 0.00 -25.47 8.37
CA PRO A 68 -1.31 -25.70 7.78
C PRO A 68 -1.25 -25.72 6.23
N GLU A 69 -2.10 -26.50 5.58
CA GLU A 69 -2.14 -26.67 4.12
C GLU A 69 -2.32 -25.36 3.34
N TYR A 70 -3.02 -24.38 3.92
CA TYR A 70 -3.20 -23.08 3.28
C TYR A 70 -1.92 -22.22 3.26
N LEU A 71 -0.89 -22.57 4.04
CA LEU A 71 0.42 -21.92 3.99
C LEU A 71 1.31 -22.63 2.98
N HIS A 72 1.37 -22.12 1.78
CA HIS A 72 2.20 -22.62 0.70
C HIS A 72 2.85 -21.47 -0.08
N PHE A 73 3.90 -21.78 -0.83
CA PHE A 73 4.60 -20.80 -1.65
C PHE A 73 3.74 -20.42 -2.86
N VAL A 74 3.48 -19.10 -3.04
CA VAL A 74 2.59 -18.55 -4.08
C VAL A 74 3.26 -17.48 -4.93
N TYR A 75 4.57 -17.49 -4.98
CA TYR A 75 5.38 -16.53 -5.72
C TYR A 75 6.01 -17.16 -6.95
N PRO A 76 6.41 -16.37 -7.98
CA PRO A 76 7.14 -16.89 -9.14
C PRO A 76 8.38 -17.70 -8.73
N PRO A 77 8.78 -18.75 -9.49
CA PRO A 77 9.88 -19.63 -9.10
C PRO A 77 11.20 -18.92 -8.81
N LEU A 78 11.57 -17.89 -9.60
CA LEU A 78 12.80 -17.14 -9.39
C LEU A 78 12.81 -16.35 -8.06
N VAL A 79 11.66 -16.07 -7.47
CA VAL A 79 11.58 -15.50 -6.12
C VAL A 79 12.12 -16.46 -5.07
N ALA A 80 11.89 -17.77 -5.23
CA ALA A 80 12.49 -18.77 -4.36
C ALA A 80 14.03 -18.76 -4.44
N ALA A 81 14.61 -18.51 -5.62
CA ALA A 81 16.04 -18.34 -5.78
C ALA A 81 16.60 -17.16 -4.98
N VAL A 82 15.86 -16.04 -4.87
CA VAL A 82 16.25 -14.88 -4.05
C VAL A 82 16.31 -15.25 -2.57
N PHE A 83 15.46 -16.16 -2.12
CA PHE A 83 15.47 -16.63 -0.74
C PHE A 83 16.42 -17.81 -0.47
N ALA A 84 16.97 -18.45 -1.50
CA ALA A 84 17.90 -19.58 -1.35
C ALA A 84 19.12 -19.31 -0.48
N PRO A 85 19.80 -18.12 -0.53
CA PRO A 85 20.92 -17.81 0.36
C PRO A 85 20.55 -17.82 1.85
N PHE A 86 19.28 -17.55 2.18
CA PHE A 86 18.81 -17.54 3.56
C PHE A 86 18.49 -18.95 4.10
N ALA A 87 18.54 -19.98 3.26
CA ALA A 87 18.34 -21.38 3.66
C ALA A 87 19.36 -21.90 4.66
N VAL A 88 20.54 -21.24 4.77
CA VAL A 88 21.58 -21.55 5.77
C VAL A 88 21.17 -21.14 7.19
N LEU A 89 20.23 -20.21 7.32
CA LEU A 89 19.71 -19.77 8.61
C LEU A 89 18.66 -20.76 9.12
N ASN A 90 18.59 -20.93 10.44
CA ASN A 90 17.39 -21.53 11.02
C ASN A 90 16.21 -20.56 10.90
N VAL A 91 14.98 -21.09 10.93
CA VAL A 91 13.77 -20.31 10.72
C VAL A 91 13.59 -19.16 11.73
N SER A 92 14.01 -19.34 12.96
CA SER A 92 13.92 -18.29 14.00
C SER A 92 14.87 -17.13 13.71
N ALA A 93 16.12 -17.42 13.32
CA ALA A 93 17.08 -16.41 12.91
C ALA A 93 16.58 -15.64 11.66
N MET A 94 15.99 -16.35 10.69
CA MET A 94 15.39 -15.72 9.52
C MET A 94 14.24 -14.78 9.91
N LYS A 95 13.36 -15.18 10.83
CA LYS A 95 12.25 -14.34 11.32
C LYS A 95 12.76 -13.07 12.02
N VAL A 96 13.79 -13.16 12.85
CA VAL A 96 14.38 -11.99 13.52
C VAL A 96 15.03 -11.05 12.50
N LEU A 97 15.84 -11.59 11.60
CA LEU A 97 16.46 -10.79 10.52
C LEU A 97 15.39 -10.09 9.67
N TRP A 98 14.35 -10.83 9.26
CA TRP A 98 13.24 -10.30 8.47
C TRP A 98 12.52 -9.17 9.17
N LEU A 99 12.21 -9.34 10.47
CA LEU A 99 11.57 -8.31 11.29
C LEU A 99 12.42 -7.04 11.36
N ALA A 100 13.75 -7.17 11.57
CA ALA A 100 14.68 -6.04 11.62
C ALA A 100 14.74 -5.29 10.28
N LEU A 101 14.90 -6.02 9.16
CA LEU A 101 14.92 -5.44 7.82
C LEU A 101 13.60 -4.76 7.48
N LYS A 102 12.48 -5.36 7.87
CA LYS A 102 11.14 -4.84 7.68
C LYS A 102 10.91 -3.54 8.44
N LEU A 103 11.34 -3.49 9.70
CA LEU A 103 11.28 -2.27 10.51
C LEU A 103 12.13 -1.16 9.89
N ALA A 104 13.35 -1.46 9.47
CA ALA A 104 14.23 -0.50 8.79
C ALA A 104 13.60 0.03 7.49
N SER A 105 13.01 -0.85 6.67
CA SER A 105 12.31 -0.48 5.43
C SER A 105 11.09 0.39 5.70
N PHE A 106 10.30 0.07 6.73
CA PHE A 106 9.13 0.88 7.09
C PHE A 106 9.51 2.27 7.57
N LEU A 107 10.52 2.39 8.44
CA LEU A 107 11.04 3.68 8.90
C LEU A 107 11.63 4.51 7.74
N ALA A 108 12.35 3.86 6.81
CA ALA A 108 12.85 4.51 5.61
C ALA A 108 11.70 5.02 4.72
N THR A 109 10.63 4.23 4.56
CA THR A 109 9.42 4.62 3.82
C THR A 109 8.72 5.81 4.45
N ILE A 110 8.52 5.82 5.78
CA ILE A 110 7.96 6.97 6.50
C ILE A 110 8.83 8.21 6.29
N ARG A 111 10.17 8.07 6.29
CA ARG A 111 11.07 9.19 6.01
C ARG A 111 10.91 9.74 4.59
N LEU A 112 10.68 8.87 3.60
CA LEU A 112 10.38 9.28 2.22
C LEU A 112 9.05 10.05 2.15
N TRP A 113 8.00 9.57 2.80
CA TRP A 113 6.70 10.24 2.86
C TRP A 113 6.81 11.63 3.49
N ARG A 114 7.47 11.74 4.65
CA ARG A 114 7.65 13.03 5.35
C ARG A 114 8.41 14.08 4.56
N ARG A 115 9.18 13.68 3.56
CA ARG A 115 9.89 14.61 2.66
C ARG A 115 9.03 15.10 1.51
N ARG A 116 7.93 14.41 1.21
CA ARG A 116 7.10 14.65 0.02
C ARG A 116 5.69 15.10 0.37
N ILE A 117 5.18 14.65 1.50
CA ILE A 117 3.82 14.95 1.97
C ILE A 117 3.90 15.95 3.10
N PRO A 118 3.17 17.08 3.04
CA PRO A 118 3.11 18.06 4.12
C PRO A 118 2.64 17.38 5.41
N THR A 119 3.39 17.51 6.50
CA THR A 119 3.09 16.80 7.76
C THR A 119 2.71 17.75 8.90
N GLU A 120 2.93 19.06 8.74
CA GLU A 120 2.85 20.04 9.82
C GLU A 120 1.42 20.39 10.25
N GLN A 121 0.43 20.05 9.44
CA GLN A 121 -0.96 20.46 9.64
C GLN A 121 -1.90 19.34 10.10
N SER A 122 -1.44 18.08 10.19
CA SER A 122 -2.30 16.96 10.57
C SER A 122 -2.79 17.09 12.01
N ALA A 123 -4.11 17.00 12.21
CA ALA A 123 -4.72 16.89 13.53
C ALA A 123 -4.43 15.53 14.19
N VAL A 124 -4.22 14.47 13.40
CA VAL A 124 -3.94 13.12 13.90
C VAL A 124 -2.43 12.91 14.03
N PRO A 125 -1.93 12.41 15.18
CA PRO A 125 -0.52 12.13 15.36
C PRO A 125 -0.02 11.05 14.40
N PRO A 126 1.17 11.20 13.80
CA PRO A 126 1.69 10.28 12.78
C PRO A 126 1.79 8.83 13.25
N LEU A 127 2.38 8.58 14.42
CA LEU A 127 2.56 7.22 14.91
C LEU A 127 1.21 6.55 15.19
N PHE A 128 0.26 7.29 15.77
CA PHE A 128 -1.10 6.79 15.98
C PHE A 128 -1.77 6.41 14.66
N PHE A 129 -1.70 7.30 13.64
CA PHE A 129 -2.24 7.01 12.32
C PHE A 129 -1.61 5.76 11.70
N PHE A 130 -0.27 5.69 11.62
CA PHE A 130 0.42 4.55 11.00
C PHE A 130 0.22 3.23 11.74
N THR A 131 -0.09 3.28 13.04
CA THR A 131 -0.37 2.10 13.84
C THR A 131 -1.77 1.55 13.59
N PHE A 132 -2.79 2.43 13.52
CA PHE A 132 -4.19 2.01 13.54
C PHE A 132 -4.91 2.13 12.19
N ALA A 133 -4.38 2.88 11.23
CA ALA A 133 -5.03 3.07 9.95
C ALA A 133 -5.28 1.75 9.18
N PHE A 134 -6.40 1.71 8.47
CA PHE A 134 -6.80 0.59 7.61
C PHE A 134 -6.83 -0.76 8.35
N GLY A 135 -7.43 -0.80 9.54
CA GLY A 135 -7.48 -2.00 10.37
C GLY A 135 -6.12 -2.44 10.90
N SER A 136 -5.23 -1.47 11.18
CA SER A 136 -3.85 -1.72 11.60
C SER A 136 -3.01 -2.48 10.56
N ALA A 137 -3.19 -2.16 9.27
CA ALA A 137 -2.54 -2.86 8.16
C ALA A 137 -1.03 -3.05 8.37
N ALA A 138 -0.33 -2.04 8.89
CA ALA A 138 1.10 -2.14 9.19
C ALA A 138 1.40 -3.18 10.28
N LEU A 139 0.67 -3.18 11.41
CA LEU A 139 0.87 -4.16 12.48
C LEU A 139 0.54 -5.58 12.00
N VAL A 140 -0.51 -5.73 11.19
CA VAL A 140 -0.87 -7.01 10.57
C VAL A 140 0.25 -7.52 9.70
N ASP A 141 0.84 -6.64 8.88
CA ASP A 141 1.96 -7.00 8.02
C ASP A 141 3.21 -7.40 8.84
N PHE A 142 3.52 -6.70 9.94
CA PHE A 142 4.58 -7.11 10.87
C PHE A 142 4.29 -8.47 11.51
N THR A 143 3.04 -8.72 11.89
CA THR A 143 2.61 -9.98 12.52
C THR A 143 2.68 -11.16 11.56
N ALA A 144 2.21 -10.97 10.33
CA ALA A 144 2.26 -11.99 9.27
C ALA A 144 3.70 -12.24 8.77
N GLY A 145 4.56 -11.22 8.80
CA GLY A 145 5.87 -11.28 8.16
C GLY A 145 5.81 -11.17 6.65
N ASN A 146 4.73 -10.58 6.08
CA ASN A 146 4.56 -10.48 4.64
C ASN A 146 5.56 -9.53 3.97
N ILE A 147 5.71 -9.62 2.66
CA ILE A 147 6.62 -8.80 1.86
C ILE A 147 6.10 -7.38 1.58
N ALA A 148 4.83 -7.06 1.94
CA ALA A 148 4.16 -5.84 1.51
C ALA A 148 4.90 -4.54 1.92
N ILE A 149 5.50 -4.47 3.11
CA ILE A 149 6.31 -3.30 3.52
C ILE A 149 7.54 -3.13 2.63
N PHE A 150 8.22 -4.21 2.20
CA PHE A 150 9.35 -4.11 1.28
C PHE A 150 8.90 -3.69 -0.12
N GLU A 151 7.77 -4.21 -0.59
CA GLU A 151 7.13 -3.78 -1.83
C GLU A 151 6.84 -2.28 -1.79
N GLN A 152 6.23 -1.78 -0.71
CA GLN A 152 5.95 -0.35 -0.54
C GLN A 152 7.24 0.48 -0.45
N PHE A 153 8.28 0.00 0.18
CA PHE A 153 9.57 0.69 0.22
C PHE A 153 10.16 0.85 -1.19
N LEU A 154 10.17 -0.21 -2.00
CA LEU A 154 10.65 -0.17 -3.38
C LEU A 154 9.78 0.76 -4.25
N LEU A 155 8.46 0.66 -4.13
CA LEU A 155 7.53 1.53 -4.86
C LEU A 155 7.75 3.01 -4.50
N TRP A 156 7.96 3.33 -3.22
CA TRP A 156 8.17 4.73 -2.81
C TRP A 156 9.55 5.26 -3.17
N LEU A 157 10.58 4.42 -3.25
CA LEU A 157 11.85 4.78 -3.91
C LEU A 157 11.62 5.08 -5.40
N GLY A 158 10.80 4.25 -6.06
CA GLY A 158 10.39 4.45 -7.44
C GLY A 158 9.62 5.76 -7.63
N PHE A 159 8.59 6.02 -6.82
CA PHE A 159 7.82 7.27 -6.89
C PHE A 159 8.69 8.49 -6.60
N ALA A 160 9.64 8.39 -5.66
CA ALA A 160 10.60 9.45 -5.42
C ALA A 160 11.51 9.71 -6.64
N ALA A 161 11.93 8.66 -7.35
CA ALA A 161 12.66 8.77 -8.60
C ALA A 161 11.79 9.38 -9.71
N LEU A 162 10.54 8.94 -9.84
CA LEU A 162 9.55 9.47 -10.80
C LEU A 162 9.32 10.97 -10.61
N LEU A 163 9.08 11.40 -9.36
CA LEU A 163 8.89 12.79 -8.99
C LEU A 163 10.18 13.65 -9.11
N SER A 164 11.33 13.01 -9.30
CA SER A 164 12.64 13.65 -9.55
C SER A 164 13.11 13.45 -10.98
N ASP A 165 12.21 13.18 -11.91
CA ASP A 165 12.43 12.98 -13.35
C ASP A 165 13.35 11.78 -13.73
N ARG A 166 13.59 10.85 -12.81
CA ARG A 166 14.39 9.64 -13.03
C ARG A 166 13.53 8.48 -13.53
N ARG A 167 12.99 8.60 -14.75
CA ARG A 167 11.94 7.69 -15.28
C ARG A 167 12.38 6.23 -15.40
N TRP A 168 13.63 5.97 -15.81
CA TRP A 168 14.18 4.61 -15.92
C TRP A 168 14.40 3.96 -14.55
N THR A 169 14.87 4.72 -13.56
CA THR A 169 15.01 4.24 -12.18
C THR A 169 13.65 3.86 -11.59
N PHE A 170 12.61 4.67 -11.87
CA PHE A 170 11.25 4.34 -11.50
C PHE A 170 10.80 3.01 -12.15
N ALA A 171 10.93 2.87 -13.47
CA ALA A 171 10.54 1.67 -14.19
C ALA A 171 11.23 0.42 -13.63
N LEU A 172 12.54 0.50 -13.39
CA LEU A 172 13.33 -0.61 -12.80
C LEU A 172 12.79 -0.98 -11.39
N LEU A 173 12.58 0.00 -10.51
CA LEU A 173 12.12 -0.26 -9.14
C LEU A 173 10.71 -0.84 -9.10
N VAL A 174 9.83 -0.41 -10.01
CA VAL A 174 8.49 -1.00 -10.19
C VAL A 174 8.59 -2.45 -10.63
N VAL A 175 9.46 -2.76 -11.59
CA VAL A 175 9.68 -4.15 -12.07
C VAL A 175 10.22 -5.00 -10.92
N VAL A 176 11.22 -4.54 -10.16
CA VAL A 176 11.74 -5.26 -8.99
C VAL A 176 10.66 -5.52 -7.95
N ALA A 177 9.79 -4.55 -7.68
CA ALA A 177 8.65 -4.75 -6.79
C ALA A 177 7.64 -5.77 -7.36
N ALA A 178 7.44 -5.76 -8.68
CA ALA A 178 6.54 -6.68 -9.37
C ALA A 178 7.03 -8.14 -9.39
N GLU A 179 8.34 -8.39 -9.27
CA GLU A 179 8.86 -9.76 -9.12
C GLU A 179 8.28 -10.45 -7.88
N ALA A 180 8.06 -9.71 -6.81
CA ALA A 180 7.50 -10.28 -5.59
C ALA A 180 5.99 -10.55 -5.66
N LYS A 181 5.22 -9.70 -6.35
CA LYS A 181 3.75 -9.77 -6.36
C LYS A 181 3.15 -9.40 -7.71
N LEU A 182 3.71 -9.55 -8.82
CA LEU A 182 3.19 -9.24 -10.16
C LEU A 182 2.38 -7.91 -10.30
N THR A 183 1.48 -7.64 -9.36
CA THR A 183 0.53 -6.52 -9.38
C THR A 183 1.15 -5.11 -9.41
N PRO A 184 2.32 -4.82 -8.79
CA PRO A 184 3.00 -3.53 -8.90
C PRO A 184 3.33 -3.08 -10.33
N VAL A 185 3.39 -3.98 -11.31
CA VAL A 185 3.59 -3.62 -12.73
C VAL A 185 2.55 -2.60 -13.22
N PHE A 186 1.37 -2.57 -12.61
CA PHE A 186 0.33 -1.57 -12.85
C PHE A 186 0.86 -0.13 -12.76
N PHE A 187 1.82 0.15 -11.86
CA PHE A 187 2.36 1.48 -11.67
C PHE A 187 3.23 1.98 -12.84
N LEU A 188 3.69 1.09 -13.75
CA LEU A 188 4.33 1.55 -14.98
C LEU A 188 3.43 2.48 -15.79
N GLY A 189 2.10 2.32 -15.68
CA GLY A 189 1.13 3.21 -16.28
C GLY A 189 1.28 4.69 -15.89
N LEU A 190 1.89 5.01 -14.74
CA LEU A 190 2.21 6.38 -14.35
C LEU A 190 3.11 7.09 -15.37
N LEU A 191 4.01 6.37 -16.06
CA LEU A 191 4.86 6.94 -17.10
C LEU A 191 4.08 7.49 -18.29
N LEU A 192 2.84 7.05 -18.48
CA LEU A 192 1.97 7.53 -19.55
C LEU A 192 1.13 8.75 -19.13
N VAL A 193 0.99 8.99 -17.83
CA VAL A 193 0.06 9.99 -17.32
C VAL A 193 0.70 11.06 -16.43
N ILE A 194 1.92 10.87 -15.91
CA ILE A 194 2.55 11.77 -14.94
C ILE A 194 3.04 13.08 -15.57
N ASP A 195 3.39 13.07 -16.84
CA ASP A 195 3.90 14.22 -17.58
C ASP A 195 2.91 14.67 -18.67
N GLU A 196 3.10 15.85 -19.22
CA GLU A 196 2.30 16.31 -20.36
C GLU A 196 2.39 15.36 -21.56
N ARG A 197 3.58 14.82 -21.81
CA ARG A 197 3.83 13.84 -22.88
C ARG A 197 4.13 12.46 -22.28
N PRO A 198 3.46 11.41 -22.75
CA PRO A 198 3.72 10.04 -22.32
C PRO A 198 5.18 9.65 -22.51
N LYS A 199 5.77 9.02 -21.51
CA LYS A 199 7.16 8.53 -21.54
C LYS A 199 7.19 7.08 -22.03
N TRP A 200 6.96 6.90 -23.33
CA TRP A 200 6.86 5.57 -23.94
C TRP A 200 8.13 4.72 -23.79
N ALA A 201 9.34 5.31 -23.94
CA ALA A 201 10.58 4.53 -23.88
C ALA A 201 10.77 3.83 -22.52
N PRO A 202 10.73 4.50 -21.34
CA PRO A 202 10.82 3.80 -20.06
C PRO A 202 9.60 2.93 -19.75
N PHE A 203 8.39 3.25 -20.26
CA PHE A 203 7.21 2.40 -20.12
C PHE A 203 7.39 1.06 -20.85
N LEU A 204 7.74 1.11 -22.14
CA LEU A 204 7.95 -0.08 -22.96
C LEU A 204 9.19 -0.88 -22.48
N GLY A 205 10.27 -0.19 -22.10
CA GLY A 205 11.47 -0.83 -21.54
C GLY A 205 11.18 -1.55 -20.23
N GLY A 206 10.43 -0.93 -19.31
CA GLY A 206 9.99 -1.56 -18.05
C GLY A 206 9.04 -2.74 -18.30
N SER A 207 8.07 -2.57 -19.20
CA SER A 207 7.13 -3.63 -19.58
C SER A 207 7.85 -4.82 -20.23
N LEU A 208 8.82 -4.56 -21.12
CA LEU A 208 9.64 -5.60 -21.72
C LEU A 208 10.50 -6.32 -20.68
N LEU A 209 11.15 -5.58 -19.78
CA LEU A 209 11.95 -6.18 -18.70
C LEU A 209 11.09 -7.10 -17.83
N PHE A 210 9.89 -6.67 -17.44
CA PHE A 210 8.96 -7.50 -16.69
C PHE A 210 8.51 -8.73 -17.47
N ALA A 211 8.17 -8.58 -18.77
CA ALA A 211 7.79 -9.70 -19.63
C ALA A 211 8.95 -10.71 -19.81
N LEU A 212 10.18 -10.23 -19.92
CA LEU A 212 11.39 -11.08 -20.00
C LEU A 212 11.60 -11.83 -18.68
N SER A 213 11.37 -11.22 -17.53
CA SER A 213 11.48 -11.88 -16.22
C SER A 213 10.42 -12.98 -16.07
N VAL A 214 9.16 -12.68 -16.41
CA VAL A 214 8.08 -13.70 -16.41
C VAL A 214 8.41 -14.83 -17.40
N GLY A 215 8.90 -14.48 -18.59
CA GLY A 215 9.35 -15.45 -19.60
C GLY A 215 10.53 -16.31 -19.12
N ALA A 216 11.48 -15.70 -18.40
CA ALA A 216 12.61 -16.42 -17.81
C ALA A 216 12.15 -17.52 -16.82
N ASN A 217 11.15 -17.23 -15.98
CA ASN A 217 10.54 -18.26 -15.12
C ASN A 217 10.01 -19.44 -15.95
N ALA A 218 9.28 -19.15 -17.03
CA ALA A 218 8.68 -20.19 -17.88
C ALA A 218 9.74 -21.01 -18.67
N ILE A 219 10.82 -20.38 -19.10
CA ILE A 219 11.88 -21.03 -19.92
C ILE A 219 12.86 -21.81 -19.03
N LEU A 220 13.32 -21.19 -17.93
CA LEU A 220 14.34 -21.79 -17.06
C LEU A 220 13.76 -22.83 -16.12
N LEU A 221 12.50 -22.66 -15.67
CA LEU A 221 11.85 -23.47 -14.63
C LEU A 221 10.43 -23.90 -15.07
N PRO A 222 10.23 -24.56 -16.22
CA PRO A 222 8.92 -24.80 -16.81
C PRO A 222 7.99 -25.66 -15.91
N GLY A 223 8.55 -26.63 -15.18
CA GLY A 223 7.82 -27.47 -14.23
C GLY A 223 7.29 -26.62 -13.06
N GLN A 224 8.17 -25.88 -12.41
CA GLN A 224 7.82 -25.03 -11.26
C GLN A 224 6.88 -23.88 -11.68
N THR A 225 7.01 -23.36 -12.90
CA THR A 225 6.09 -22.32 -13.42
C THR A 225 4.66 -22.88 -13.57
N ARG A 226 4.49 -24.12 -14.01
CA ARG A 226 3.16 -24.75 -14.04
C ARG A 226 2.57 -24.95 -12.65
N GLU A 227 3.38 -25.37 -11.69
CA GLU A 227 2.97 -25.50 -10.28
C GLU A 227 2.61 -24.14 -9.67
N PHE A 228 3.37 -23.08 -10.00
CA PHE A 228 3.03 -21.71 -9.61
C PHE A 228 1.65 -21.29 -10.13
N LEU A 229 1.39 -21.48 -11.42
CA LEU A 229 0.09 -21.12 -12.03
C LEU A 229 -1.05 -21.93 -11.41
N ALA A 230 -0.85 -23.21 -11.14
CA ALA A 230 -1.82 -24.03 -10.43
C ALA A 230 -2.07 -23.54 -9.00
N SER A 231 -1.00 -23.17 -8.28
CA SER A 231 -1.06 -22.65 -6.91
C SER A 231 -1.86 -21.34 -6.83
N ILE A 232 -1.59 -20.37 -7.72
CA ILE A 232 -2.33 -19.10 -7.72
C ILE A 232 -3.79 -19.26 -8.17
N SER A 233 -4.09 -20.19 -9.07
CA SER A 233 -5.46 -20.46 -9.50
C SER A 233 -6.31 -21.15 -8.43
N ALA A 234 -5.68 -21.84 -7.48
CA ALA A 234 -6.34 -22.50 -6.35
C ALA A 234 -6.61 -21.55 -5.17
N LEU A 235 -6.12 -20.30 -5.22
CA LEU A 235 -6.32 -19.32 -4.15
C LEU A 235 -7.79 -18.87 -4.12
N GLY A 236 -8.56 -19.40 -3.18
CA GLY A 236 -9.97 -19.07 -2.97
C GLY A 236 -10.22 -18.19 -1.75
N GLU A 237 -9.23 -17.38 -1.34
CA GLU A 237 -9.36 -16.52 -0.16
C GLU A 237 -10.37 -15.39 -0.38
N ARG A 238 -11.25 -15.20 0.59
CA ARG A 238 -12.29 -14.14 0.61
C ARG A 238 -12.43 -13.53 2.00
N GLY A 239 -13.16 -12.45 2.06
CA GLY A 239 -13.51 -11.80 3.32
C GLY A 239 -12.29 -11.22 4.04
N TRP A 240 -12.05 -11.62 5.28
CA TRP A 240 -10.94 -11.10 6.10
C TRP A 240 -9.56 -11.33 5.51
N GLY A 241 -9.36 -12.47 4.84
CA GLY A 241 -8.09 -12.80 4.23
C GLY A 241 -7.85 -12.01 2.94
N ASP A 242 -8.91 -11.53 2.31
CA ASP A 242 -8.87 -10.79 1.04
C ASP A 242 -10.05 -9.80 0.93
N PRO A 243 -10.00 -8.65 1.62
CA PRO A 243 -11.03 -7.62 1.53
C PRO A 243 -10.93 -6.81 0.22
N SER A 244 -10.76 -7.49 -0.92
CA SER A 244 -10.70 -6.89 -2.25
C SER A 244 -12.09 -6.62 -2.82
N MET A 245 -12.14 -5.84 -3.92
CA MET A 245 -13.37 -5.58 -4.66
C MET A 245 -13.97 -6.88 -5.24
N LEU A 246 -13.13 -7.79 -5.77
CA LEU A 246 -13.60 -9.08 -6.29
C LEU A 246 -14.20 -9.92 -5.15
N GLY A 247 -13.50 -10.03 -4.01
CA GLY A 247 -14.02 -10.75 -2.84
C GLY A 247 -15.35 -10.19 -2.36
N ALA A 248 -15.51 -8.84 -2.35
CA ALA A 248 -16.78 -8.21 -1.99
C ALA A 248 -17.92 -8.54 -2.97
N MET A 249 -17.65 -8.58 -4.27
CA MET A 249 -18.66 -8.95 -5.28
C MET A 249 -19.03 -10.44 -5.19
N GLU A 250 -18.06 -11.31 -4.89
CA GLU A 250 -18.32 -12.74 -4.70
C GLU A 250 -19.17 -12.99 -3.46
N ASP A 251 -18.86 -12.36 -2.33
CA ASP A 251 -19.67 -12.45 -1.12
C ASP A 251 -21.08 -11.89 -1.32
N LEU A 252 -21.22 -10.77 -2.04
CA LEU A 252 -22.53 -10.20 -2.39
C LEU A 252 -23.36 -11.19 -3.22
N VAL A 253 -22.78 -11.78 -4.26
CA VAL A 253 -23.49 -12.74 -5.12
C VAL A 253 -23.88 -13.99 -4.34
N ASP A 254 -23.01 -14.51 -3.47
CA ASP A 254 -23.32 -15.67 -2.63
C ASP A 254 -24.45 -15.39 -1.63
N GLN A 255 -24.53 -14.16 -1.07
CA GLN A 255 -25.66 -13.75 -0.23
C GLN A 255 -26.98 -13.67 -1.02
N LEU A 256 -26.96 -13.06 -2.22
CA LEU A 256 -28.13 -13.00 -3.08
C LEU A 256 -28.62 -14.39 -3.47
N ARG A 257 -27.71 -15.34 -3.71
CA ARG A 257 -28.06 -16.77 -3.94
C ARG A 257 -28.69 -17.40 -2.69
N GLY A 258 -28.15 -17.08 -1.51
CA GLY A 258 -28.75 -17.49 -0.23
C GLY A 258 -30.20 -16.99 -0.04
N LEU A 259 -30.53 -15.86 -0.64
CA LEU A 259 -31.89 -15.30 -0.73
C LEU A 259 -32.71 -15.87 -1.90
N ARG A 260 -32.26 -16.97 -2.52
CA ARG A 260 -32.89 -17.67 -3.64
C ARG A 260 -32.95 -16.87 -4.94
N VAL A 261 -32.09 -15.85 -5.14
CA VAL A 261 -31.94 -15.17 -6.42
C VAL A 261 -31.05 -16.05 -7.32
N PRO A 262 -31.54 -16.55 -8.47
CA PRO A 262 -30.77 -17.44 -9.34
C PRO A 262 -29.73 -16.68 -10.15
N LEU A 263 -28.54 -16.46 -9.60
CA LEU A 263 -27.45 -15.75 -10.26
C LEU A 263 -26.40 -16.73 -10.82
N PRO A 264 -25.96 -16.56 -12.09
CA PRO A 264 -24.85 -17.32 -12.67
C PRO A 264 -23.53 -17.14 -11.89
N ALA A 265 -22.64 -18.11 -11.96
CA ALA A 265 -21.32 -18.05 -11.27
C ALA A 265 -20.48 -16.83 -11.72
N ILE A 266 -20.58 -16.47 -13.00
CA ILE A 266 -19.83 -15.34 -13.60
C ILE A 266 -20.28 -13.95 -13.12
N THR A 267 -21.45 -13.84 -12.44
CA THR A 267 -22.05 -12.53 -12.07
C THR A 267 -21.09 -11.69 -11.23
N ALA A 268 -20.38 -12.28 -10.25
CA ALA A 268 -19.43 -11.56 -9.42
C ALA A 268 -18.31 -10.93 -10.26
N HIS A 269 -17.75 -11.69 -11.21
CA HIS A 269 -16.69 -11.21 -12.10
C HIS A 269 -17.19 -10.09 -13.03
N LEU A 270 -18.41 -10.20 -13.54
CA LEU A 270 -19.00 -9.14 -14.37
C LEU A 270 -19.22 -7.84 -13.57
N LEU A 271 -19.73 -7.94 -12.35
CA LEU A 271 -19.88 -6.80 -11.45
C LEU A 271 -18.53 -6.17 -11.11
N TYR A 272 -17.53 -7.00 -10.82
CA TYR A 272 -16.16 -6.55 -10.56
C TYR A 272 -15.58 -5.82 -11.77
N LEU A 273 -15.67 -6.39 -12.99
CA LEU A 273 -15.18 -5.74 -14.22
C LEU A 273 -15.92 -4.42 -14.51
N ALA A 274 -17.23 -4.35 -14.29
CA ALA A 274 -18.01 -3.12 -14.44
C ALA A 274 -17.56 -2.04 -13.43
N ALA A 275 -17.31 -2.42 -12.16
CA ALA A 275 -16.80 -1.52 -11.14
C ALA A 275 -15.40 -0.98 -11.50
N ILE A 276 -14.48 -1.85 -11.93
CA ILE A 276 -13.15 -1.44 -12.40
C ILE A 276 -13.25 -0.47 -13.57
N ALA A 277 -14.02 -0.82 -14.60
CA ALA A 277 -14.18 0.03 -15.77
C ALA A 277 -14.71 1.42 -15.38
N THR A 278 -15.66 1.48 -14.44
CA THR A 278 -16.21 2.74 -13.93
C THR A 278 -15.14 3.56 -13.19
N ILE A 279 -14.38 2.94 -12.26
CA ILE A 279 -13.33 3.61 -11.51
C ILE A 279 -12.26 4.16 -12.46
N LEU A 280 -11.79 3.35 -13.40
CA LEU A 280 -10.77 3.76 -14.37
C LEU A 280 -11.27 4.88 -15.28
N MET A 281 -12.49 4.77 -15.79
CA MET A 281 -13.10 5.81 -16.62
C MET A 281 -13.21 7.14 -15.87
N LEU A 282 -13.71 7.13 -14.64
CA LEU A 282 -13.85 8.34 -13.82
C LEU A 282 -12.47 8.93 -13.48
N THR A 283 -11.49 8.10 -13.17
CA THR A 283 -10.11 8.54 -12.90
C THR A 283 -9.48 9.18 -14.14
N VAL A 284 -9.66 8.59 -15.32
CA VAL A 284 -9.14 9.15 -16.58
C VAL A 284 -9.83 10.47 -16.91
N ARG A 285 -11.16 10.59 -16.69
CA ARG A 285 -11.89 11.85 -16.86
C ARG A 285 -11.38 12.94 -15.94
N TRP A 286 -11.21 12.62 -14.66
CA TRP A 286 -10.62 13.52 -13.65
C TRP A 286 -9.23 14.00 -14.08
N TRP A 287 -8.37 13.08 -14.45
CA TRP A 287 -7.01 13.39 -14.88
C TRP A 287 -6.96 14.28 -16.12
N ARG A 288 -7.84 14.03 -17.14
CA ARG A 288 -7.96 14.88 -18.33
C ARG A 288 -8.45 16.30 -17.98
N ALA A 289 -9.43 16.40 -17.10
CA ALA A 289 -9.95 17.69 -16.64
C ALA A 289 -8.87 18.53 -15.95
N ARG A 290 -8.06 17.92 -15.07
CA ARG A 290 -6.95 18.61 -14.40
C ARG A 290 -5.85 19.06 -15.36
N ARG A 291 -5.53 18.24 -16.35
CA ARG A 291 -4.59 18.65 -17.41
C ARG A 291 -5.11 19.84 -18.19
N ALA A 292 -6.35 19.84 -18.59
CA ALA A 292 -6.97 20.95 -19.32
C ALA A 292 -6.98 22.25 -18.50
N ALA A 293 -7.09 22.14 -17.18
CA ALA A 293 -7.06 23.28 -16.26
C ALA A 293 -5.63 23.72 -15.87
N SER A 294 -4.59 23.13 -16.43
CA SER A 294 -3.16 23.35 -16.03
C SER A 294 -2.89 23.15 -14.53
N ALA A 295 -3.74 22.38 -13.86
CA ALA A 295 -3.68 22.09 -12.42
C ALA A 295 -3.05 20.71 -12.13
N HIS A 296 -2.09 20.31 -12.96
CA HIS A 296 -1.44 19.01 -12.84
C HIS A 296 -0.49 18.98 -11.64
N ASP A 297 -0.75 18.05 -10.70
CA ASP A 297 0.11 17.74 -9.56
C ASP A 297 0.61 16.29 -9.67
N PRO A 298 1.93 16.08 -9.89
CA PRO A 298 2.49 14.75 -9.99
C PRO A 298 2.32 13.90 -8.72
N LEU A 299 2.46 14.50 -7.52
CA LEU A 299 2.28 13.76 -6.27
C LEU A 299 0.84 13.29 -6.12
N LEU A 300 -0.13 14.18 -6.39
CA LEU A 300 -1.54 13.83 -6.34
C LEU A 300 -1.88 12.71 -7.36
N THR A 301 -1.27 12.75 -8.55
CA THR A 301 -1.43 11.69 -9.56
C THR A 301 -0.94 10.34 -9.03
N VAL A 302 0.20 10.29 -8.34
CA VAL A 302 0.71 9.08 -7.67
C VAL A 302 -0.27 8.59 -6.60
N LEU A 303 -0.77 9.50 -5.73
CA LEU A 303 -1.67 9.15 -4.63
C LEU A 303 -3.04 8.64 -5.13
N VAL A 304 -3.61 9.27 -6.17
CA VAL A 304 -4.83 8.77 -6.83
C VAL A 304 -4.57 7.39 -7.44
N THR A 305 -3.42 7.17 -8.07
CA THR A 305 -3.06 5.87 -8.65
C THR A 305 -2.92 4.78 -7.59
N LEU A 306 -2.40 5.09 -6.39
CA LEU A 306 -2.37 4.17 -5.24
C LEU A 306 -3.78 3.80 -4.76
N ALA A 307 -4.69 4.79 -4.68
CA ALA A 307 -6.08 4.53 -4.32
C ALA A 307 -6.79 3.65 -5.39
N VAL A 308 -6.58 3.96 -6.67
CA VAL A 308 -7.08 3.13 -7.78
C VAL A 308 -6.51 1.71 -7.70
N TYR A 309 -5.20 1.56 -7.48
CA TYR A 309 -4.57 0.25 -7.32
C TYR A 309 -5.27 -0.58 -6.25
N ALA A 310 -5.51 -0.02 -5.05
CA ALA A 310 -6.20 -0.73 -3.98
C ALA A 310 -7.65 -1.12 -4.34
N LEU A 311 -8.31 -0.34 -5.21
CA LEU A 311 -9.68 -0.59 -5.66
C LEU A 311 -9.78 -1.61 -6.80
N VAL A 312 -8.78 -1.64 -7.71
CA VAL A 312 -8.87 -2.46 -8.94
C VAL A 312 -8.15 -3.80 -8.82
N MET A 313 -7.32 -4.01 -7.80
CA MET A 313 -6.64 -5.31 -7.66
C MET A 313 -7.65 -6.39 -7.26
N PRO A 314 -7.63 -7.54 -7.96
CA PRO A 314 -8.58 -8.63 -7.69
C PRO A 314 -8.34 -9.30 -6.35
N ARG A 315 -7.11 -9.16 -5.83
CA ARG A 315 -6.69 -9.68 -4.53
C ARG A 315 -5.92 -8.61 -3.77
N MET A 316 -6.47 -8.22 -2.63
CA MET A 316 -5.92 -7.17 -1.78
C MET A 316 -6.04 -7.59 -0.32
N LYS A 317 -5.02 -8.28 0.19
CA LYS A 317 -5.01 -8.72 1.59
C LYS A 317 -5.05 -7.54 2.56
N ASP A 318 -5.51 -7.77 3.77
CA ASP A 318 -5.65 -6.75 4.81
C ASP A 318 -4.34 -5.97 5.05
N TYR A 319 -3.19 -6.65 5.11
CA TYR A 319 -1.88 -6.01 5.25
C TYR A 319 -1.43 -5.26 3.97
N SER A 320 -1.98 -5.56 2.80
CA SER A 320 -1.63 -4.84 1.56
C SER A 320 -2.16 -3.41 1.53
N TYR A 321 -3.14 -3.10 2.38
CA TYR A 321 -3.64 -1.73 2.56
C TYR A 321 -2.61 -0.77 3.20
N VAL A 322 -1.44 -1.26 3.61
CA VAL A 322 -0.28 -0.41 3.94
C VAL A 322 0.07 0.54 2.78
N ALA A 323 -0.28 0.19 1.53
CA ALA A 323 -0.16 1.05 0.35
C ALA A 323 -0.96 2.36 0.46
N LEU A 324 -2.06 2.37 1.22
CA LEU A 324 -2.92 3.55 1.39
C LEU A 324 -2.50 4.47 2.55
N LEU A 325 -1.52 4.08 3.37
CA LEU A 325 -1.04 4.93 4.47
C LEU A 325 -0.63 6.32 4.00
N PRO A 326 0.18 6.49 2.92
CA PRO A 326 0.55 7.82 2.44
C PRO A 326 -0.63 8.59 1.84
N VAL A 327 -1.61 7.89 1.27
CA VAL A 327 -2.83 8.49 0.71
C VAL A 327 -3.68 9.10 1.82
N GLY A 328 -3.99 8.31 2.84
CA GLY A 328 -4.72 8.78 4.02
C GLY A 328 -3.97 9.90 4.76
N TRP A 329 -2.65 9.75 4.87
CA TRP A 329 -1.80 10.78 5.50
C TRP A 329 -1.85 12.11 4.74
N TYR A 330 -1.76 12.08 3.39
CA TYR A 330 -1.88 13.28 2.56
C TYR A 330 -3.22 13.98 2.79
N VAL A 331 -4.32 13.24 2.76
CA VAL A 331 -5.66 13.80 2.96
C VAL A 331 -5.79 14.42 4.36
N LEU A 332 -5.31 13.74 5.41
CA LEU A 332 -5.31 14.25 6.78
C LEU A 332 -4.47 15.51 6.95
N ALA A 333 -3.38 15.66 6.20
CA ALA A 333 -2.48 16.80 6.27
C ALA A 333 -2.97 18.02 5.49
N THR A 334 -3.75 17.81 4.41
CA THR A 334 -4.17 18.87 3.49
C THR A 334 -5.61 19.35 3.72
N HIS A 335 -6.48 18.54 4.34
CA HIS A 335 -7.92 18.82 4.45
C HIS A 335 -8.41 18.76 5.90
N ARG A 336 -8.35 19.91 6.61
CA ARG A 336 -8.68 19.99 8.05
C ARG A 336 -10.14 19.68 8.38
N GLU A 337 -11.09 20.10 7.56
CA GLU A 337 -12.52 19.97 7.84
C GLU A 337 -13.05 18.53 7.68
N LEU A 338 -12.40 17.75 6.82
CA LEU A 338 -12.71 16.35 6.57
C LEU A 338 -11.93 15.39 7.47
N THR A 339 -10.97 15.93 8.27
CA THR A 339 -10.05 15.13 9.09
C THR A 339 -10.76 14.28 10.14
N ALA A 340 -11.84 14.77 10.74
CA ALA A 340 -12.59 14.02 11.76
C ALA A 340 -13.23 12.76 11.14
N SER A 341 -13.90 12.90 9.99
CA SER A 341 -14.60 11.78 9.33
C SER A 341 -13.62 10.75 8.77
N LEU A 342 -12.48 11.19 8.23
CA LEU A 342 -11.45 10.28 7.71
C LEU A 342 -10.62 9.63 8.79
N ALA A 343 -10.27 10.36 9.85
CA ALA A 343 -9.63 9.77 11.00
C ALA A 343 -10.51 8.66 11.60
N VAL A 344 -11.82 8.88 11.65
CA VAL A 344 -12.79 7.87 12.07
C VAL A 344 -12.82 6.69 11.10
N LEU A 345 -12.89 6.90 9.79
CA LEU A 345 -12.95 5.82 8.80
C LEU A 345 -11.61 5.07 8.62
N ALA A 346 -10.49 5.79 8.60
CA ALA A 346 -9.18 5.18 8.35
C ALA A 346 -8.50 4.64 9.62
N VAL A 347 -8.79 5.24 10.78
CA VAL A 347 -8.09 4.95 12.04
C VAL A 347 -8.94 4.15 13.02
N LEU A 348 -10.26 4.34 13.02
CA LEU A 348 -11.16 3.69 13.96
C LEU A 348 -11.92 2.49 13.38
N VAL A 349 -11.49 1.95 12.26
CA VAL A 349 -11.95 0.62 11.86
C VAL A 349 -11.11 -0.41 12.63
N PRO A 350 -11.46 -0.71 13.91
CA PRO A 350 -10.78 -1.74 14.65
C PRO A 350 -11.00 -3.05 13.90
N ARG A 351 -10.04 -3.97 13.96
CA ARG A 351 -10.34 -5.37 13.66
C ARG A 351 -11.54 -5.75 14.54
N PRO A 352 -12.64 -6.23 13.96
CA PRO A 352 -13.79 -6.58 14.79
C PRO A 352 -13.36 -7.60 15.82
N VAL A 353 -13.66 -7.30 17.04
CA VAL A 353 -13.63 -8.28 18.11
C VAL A 353 -14.62 -9.37 17.71
N PRO A 354 -14.23 -10.65 17.66
CA PRO A 354 -15.11 -11.75 17.24
C PRO A 354 -16.48 -11.72 17.95
N GLN A 355 -16.56 -11.17 19.16
CA GLN A 355 -17.76 -10.99 19.95
C GLN A 355 -18.77 -10.01 19.33
N LEU A 356 -18.34 -9.03 18.52
CA LEU A 356 -19.26 -8.11 17.85
C LEU A 356 -20.08 -8.79 16.73
N LYS A 357 -19.59 -9.88 16.16
CA LYS A 357 -20.32 -10.71 15.19
C LYS A 357 -21.65 -11.26 15.74
N LEU A 358 -21.72 -11.48 17.06
CA LEU A 358 -22.91 -12.01 17.72
C LEU A 358 -24.03 -10.98 17.90
N TRP A 359 -23.71 -9.68 17.92
CA TRP A 359 -24.66 -8.62 18.25
C TRP A 359 -25.24 -7.90 17.03
N LEU A 360 -24.55 -7.92 15.90
CA LEU A 360 -24.93 -7.16 14.71
C LEU A 360 -24.65 -7.98 13.44
N PRO A 361 -25.52 -8.91 13.05
CA PRO A 361 -25.29 -9.84 11.93
C PRO A 361 -25.13 -9.17 10.56
N MET A 362 -25.60 -7.93 10.37
CA MET A 362 -25.40 -7.14 9.14
C MET A 362 -24.08 -6.36 9.11
N VAL A 363 -23.45 -6.17 10.27
CA VAL A 363 -22.23 -5.37 10.42
C VAL A 363 -20.94 -6.14 10.07
N PRO A 364 -20.86 -7.50 10.13
CA PRO A 364 -19.64 -8.23 9.80
C PRO A 364 -19.06 -7.89 8.44
N GLN A 365 -19.91 -7.64 7.45
CA GLN A 365 -19.48 -7.38 6.08
C GLN A 365 -18.90 -5.98 5.89
N VAL A 366 -19.53 -4.96 6.50
CA VAL A 366 -18.97 -3.60 6.52
C VAL A 366 -17.60 -3.60 7.15
N TYR A 367 -17.40 -4.33 8.25
CA TYR A 367 -16.09 -4.46 8.88
C TYR A 367 -15.10 -5.28 8.05
N THR A 368 -15.54 -6.35 7.42
CA THR A 368 -14.69 -7.19 6.56
C THR A 368 -14.11 -6.38 5.42
N TYR A 369 -14.91 -5.52 4.79
CA TYR A 369 -14.52 -4.70 3.65
C TYR A 369 -14.20 -3.24 4.02
N ALA A 370 -14.03 -2.93 5.31
CA ALA A 370 -13.74 -1.58 5.76
C ALA A 370 -12.51 -0.94 5.10
N PRO A 371 -11.36 -1.65 4.89
CA PRO A 371 -10.24 -1.08 4.16
C PRO A 371 -10.57 -0.74 2.71
N LEU A 372 -11.41 -1.54 2.04
CA LEU A 372 -11.91 -1.27 0.69
C LEU A 372 -12.81 -0.04 0.67
N ILE A 373 -13.72 0.09 1.65
CA ILE A 373 -14.58 1.27 1.80
C ILE A 373 -13.72 2.52 2.02
N ALA A 374 -12.70 2.43 2.87
CA ALA A 374 -11.76 3.52 3.10
C ALA A 374 -11.01 3.90 1.81
N ALA A 375 -10.59 2.92 1.00
CA ALA A 375 -9.98 3.17 -0.30
C ALA A 375 -10.92 3.94 -1.25
N PHE A 376 -12.21 3.57 -1.28
CA PHE A 376 -13.24 4.26 -2.06
C PHE A 376 -13.43 5.71 -1.61
N VAL A 377 -13.53 5.93 -0.31
CA VAL A 377 -13.66 7.28 0.27
C VAL A 377 -12.45 8.12 -0.08
N LEU A 378 -11.23 7.60 0.10
CA LEU A 378 -10.01 8.31 -0.24
C LEU A 378 -9.92 8.65 -1.72
N TRP A 379 -10.23 7.70 -2.61
CA TRP A 379 -10.26 7.95 -4.05
C TRP A 379 -11.25 9.04 -4.42
N THR A 380 -12.49 8.97 -3.89
CA THR A 380 -13.52 9.99 -4.11
C THR A 380 -13.06 11.35 -3.64
N MET A 381 -12.46 11.44 -2.45
CA MET A 381 -11.95 12.70 -1.91
C MET A 381 -10.86 13.29 -2.76
N LEU A 382 -9.83 12.50 -3.11
CA LEU A 382 -8.74 12.97 -3.94
C LEU A 382 -9.23 13.45 -5.31
N THR A 383 -10.27 12.84 -5.86
CA THR A 383 -10.80 13.20 -7.18
C THR A 383 -11.80 14.36 -7.15
N THR A 384 -12.54 14.56 -6.06
CA THR A 384 -13.49 15.67 -5.91
C THR A 384 -12.84 16.94 -5.39
N ILE A 385 -12.02 16.85 -4.34
CA ILE A 385 -11.35 18.00 -3.71
C ILE A 385 -10.37 18.65 -4.68
N ALA A 386 -9.64 17.84 -5.42
CA ALA A 386 -8.71 18.34 -6.41
C ALA A 386 -9.35 19.00 -7.64
N ALA A 387 -10.67 18.92 -7.80
CA ALA A 387 -11.42 19.65 -8.82
C ALA A 387 -11.78 21.09 -8.42
N SER A 388 -11.70 21.42 -7.13
CA SER A 388 -11.80 22.82 -6.68
C SER A 388 -10.58 23.59 -7.21
N PRO A 389 -10.75 24.75 -7.88
CA PRO A 389 -9.62 25.58 -8.24
C PRO A 389 -8.86 25.89 -6.96
N ALA A 390 -7.56 25.59 -6.95
CA ALA A 390 -6.70 26.05 -5.87
C ALA A 390 -7.00 27.55 -5.70
N GLU A 391 -7.46 27.93 -4.52
CA GLU A 391 -7.40 29.33 -4.10
C GLU A 391 -5.96 29.74 -4.36
N ARG A 392 -5.77 30.51 -5.43
CA ARG A 392 -4.49 31.11 -5.72
C ARG A 392 -4.16 31.92 -4.47
N ARG A 393 -3.02 31.65 -3.89
CA ARG A 393 -2.32 32.57 -3.02
C ARG A 393 -2.02 33.84 -3.81
N ASP A 394 -3.04 34.61 -4.14
CA ASP A 394 -2.91 35.97 -4.65
C ASP A 394 -2.66 36.98 -3.48
N ASP A 395 -2.60 36.49 -2.23
CA ASP A 395 -2.41 37.34 -1.05
C ASP A 395 -0.94 37.68 -0.78
N ASP A 396 0.04 37.13 -1.51
CA ASP A 396 1.47 37.40 -1.27
C ASP A 396 2.12 38.36 -2.29
N VAL A 397 1.36 39.03 -3.14
CA VAL A 397 1.92 40.03 -4.09
C VAL A 397 1.62 41.49 -3.66
N GLY A 398 0.94 41.69 -2.52
CA GLY A 398 0.48 43.01 -2.07
C GLY A 398 1.49 43.86 -1.28
N ASP A 399 2.59 43.29 -0.74
CA ASP A 399 3.45 44.01 0.21
C ASP A 399 4.94 44.14 -0.17
N ALA A 400 5.27 43.95 -1.46
CA ALA A 400 6.66 44.16 -1.92
C ALA A 400 6.94 45.54 -2.56
N ALA A 401 6.01 46.51 -2.41
CA ALA A 401 6.12 47.80 -3.09
C ALA A 401 6.66 48.97 -2.21
N ASP A 402 6.97 48.76 -0.93
CA ASP A 402 7.51 49.80 -0.04
C ASP A 402 8.80 49.38 0.68
N VAL A 403 9.84 49.02 -0.07
CA VAL A 403 11.23 49.05 0.43
C VAL A 403 11.98 50.13 -0.38
N GLU A 404 11.94 51.37 0.10
CA GLU A 404 12.79 52.42 -0.33
C GLU A 404 14.28 52.04 -0.28
N PRO A 405 15.08 52.49 -1.25
CA PRO A 405 16.51 52.22 -1.27
C PRO A 405 17.25 53.15 -0.31
N LEU A 406 17.46 52.70 0.91
CA LEU A 406 18.41 53.34 1.84
C LEU A 406 19.80 52.75 1.66
N LEU A 407 20.52 53.14 0.61
CA LEU A 407 22.00 53.06 0.53
C LEU A 407 22.55 54.02 -0.51
N ALA A 408 22.70 55.28 -0.12
CA ALA A 408 23.71 56.17 -0.66
C ALA A 408 24.25 57.06 0.47
N VAL A 409 25.53 57.00 0.71
CA VAL A 409 26.46 57.79 1.53
C VAL A 409 27.33 56.82 2.36
N SER A 410 28.64 56.80 2.26
CA SER A 410 29.64 57.76 1.74
C SER A 410 30.98 57.04 1.61
N ALA A 411 31.70 57.40 0.55
CA ALA A 411 33.15 57.29 0.51
C ALA A 411 33.78 58.46 1.29
N VAL A 412 34.67 58.18 2.23
CA VAL A 412 35.92 58.85 2.48
C VAL A 412 36.89 57.83 3.08
#